data_99d16c7aa8a288789b508169b4d62d6b
#
_entry.id   99d16c7aa8a288789b508169b4d62d6b
#
_cell.length_a   1.000
_cell.length_b   1.000
_cell.length_c   1.000
_cell.angle_alpha   90.00
_cell.angle_beta   90.00
_cell.angle_gamma   90.00
#
_symmetry.space_group_name_H-M   'P 1'
#
loop_
_entity.id
_entity.type
_entity.pdbx_description
1 polymer ?
#
loop_
_entity_poly.entity_id
_entity_poly.type
_entity_poly.pdbx_seq_one_letter_code
_entity_poly.pdbx_strand_id
1 'polypeptide(L)'
;VKVVATESALRFIGAPALAAVSGRAVSTGVFDDPAAVEHVAVAEWAELVVVAPASADLLARVRAGRADDMLTATILTCQAPVVLAPAMHTQMWVNPATRENVAVLRQRGLTVIEPDSGRLTGKDSGVGRMPEPEQIVSQALDVLAQPAVGFAGAQEASGEGDKHLQGRHVVISAGGTREPIDPVRYLGNRSSGRQGCALAAAAA
;
A
#
# COMPACT_ATOMS: atom_id res chain seq x y z
N VAL A 1 -12.86 -1.07 5.51
CA VAL A 1 -11.69 -1.01 4.60
C VAL A 1 -12.15 -0.60 3.22
N LYS A 2 -11.41 0.27 2.52
CA LYS A 2 -11.59 0.60 1.10
C LYS A 2 -10.33 0.20 0.34
N VAL A 3 -10.50 -0.46 -0.80
CA VAL A 3 -9.37 -0.91 -1.63
C VAL A 3 -9.18 0.06 -2.79
N VAL A 4 -7.94 0.53 -2.96
CA VAL A 4 -7.48 1.26 -4.14
C VAL A 4 -6.56 0.32 -4.92
N ALA A 5 -6.98 -0.07 -6.13
CA ALA A 5 -6.24 -1.01 -6.95
C ALA A 5 -5.57 -0.28 -8.11
N THR A 6 -4.26 -0.50 -8.29
CA THR A 6 -3.57 -0.05 -9.50
C THR A 6 -3.99 -0.89 -10.70
N GLU A 7 -3.85 -0.36 -11.91
CA GLU A 7 -4.10 -1.13 -13.15
C GLU A 7 -3.28 -2.44 -13.17
N SER A 8 -2.05 -2.39 -12.68
CA SER A 8 -1.20 -3.57 -12.57
C SER A 8 -1.75 -4.59 -11.56
N ALA A 9 -2.31 -4.14 -10.44
CA ALA A 9 -2.95 -5.02 -9.46
C ALA A 9 -4.12 -5.79 -10.07
N LEU A 10 -4.95 -5.11 -10.85
CA LEU A 10 -6.14 -5.71 -11.49
C LEU A 10 -5.81 -6.79 -12.53
N ARG A 11 -4.56 -6.87 -12.99
CA ARG A 11 -4.09 -7.97 -13.85
C ARG A 11 -3.84 -9.28 -13.11
N PHE A 12 -3.75 -9.24 -11.78
CA PHE A 12 -3.52 -10.41 -10.92
C PHE A 12 -4.76 -10.81 -10.15
N ILE A 13 -5.58 -9.84 -9.75
CA ILE A 13 -6.81 -10.09 -9.01
C ILE A 13 -7.90 -9.16 -9.53
N GLY A 14 -9.05 -9.72 -9.86
CA GLY A 14 -10.18 -8.92 -10.35
C GLY A 14 -10.80 -8.05 -9.27
N ALA A 15 -11.27 -6.86 -9.64
CA ALA A 15 -11.98 -5.95 -8.75
C ALA A 15 -13.16 -6.61 -7.99
N PRO A 16 -13.94 -7.54 -8.57
CA PRO A 16 -15.00 -8.23 -7.83
C PRO A 16 -14.51 -9.01 -6.62
N ALA A 17 -13.34 -9.66 -6.70
CA ALA A 17 -12.78 -10.40 -5.57
C ALA A 17 -12.34 -9.47 -4.43
N LEU A 18 -11.73 -8.34 -4.78
CA LEU A 18 -11.35 -7.30 -3.82
C LEU A 18 -12.58 -6.65 -3.17
N ALA A 19 -13.62 -6.37 -3.97
CA ALA A 19 -14.87 -5.83 -3.48
C ALA A 19 -15.59 -6.80 -2.52
N ALA A 20 -15.59 -8.10 -2.83
CA ALA A 20 -16.20 -9.12 -1.98
C ALA A 20 -15.52 -9.20 -0.59
N VAL A 21 -14.19 -9.09 -0.54
CA VAL A 21 -13.43 -9.15 0.71
C VAL A 21 -13.58 -7.85 1.51
N SER A 22 -13.54 -6.69 0.86
CA SER A 22 -13.61 -5.39 1.55
C SER A 22 -15.04 -4.95 1.87
N GLY A 23 -16.07 -5.58 1.27
CA GLY A 23 -17.46 -5.17 1.37
C GLY A 23 -17.77 -3.81 0.70
N ARG A 24 -16.88 -3.30 -0.14
CA ARG A 24 -16.99 -1.99 -0.80
C ARG A 24 -16.52 -2.05 -2.24
N ALA A 25 -16.99 -1.11 -3.06
CA ALA A 25 -16.47 -0.91 -4.42
C ALA A 25 -14.98 -0.56 -4.38
N VAL A 26 -14.24 -1.11 -5.35
CA VAL A 26 -12.79 -0.86 -5.51
C VAL A 26 -12.60 0.40 -6.34
N SER A 27 -11.77 1.31 -5.85
CA SER A 27 -11.36 2.50 -6.61
C SER A 27 -10.22 2.15 -7.55
N THR A 28 -10.39 2.41 -8.85
CA THR A 28 -9.45 1.95 -9.88
C THR A 28 -8.88 3.09 -10.72
N GLY A 29 -9.65 4.08 -11.06
CA GLY A 29 -9.25 5.20 -11.92
C GLY A 29 -9.50 6.56 -11.30
N VAL A 30 -8.63 7.51 -11.60
CA VAL A 30 -8.78 8.92 -11.16
C VAL A 30 -9.99 9.58 -11.83
N PHE A 31 -10.40 9.07 -12.99
CA PHE A 31 -11.45 9.66 -13.83
C PHE A 31 -12.74 8.84 -13.85
N ASP A 32 -12.87 7.79 -13.01
CA ASP A 32 -14.07 6.95 -12.97
C ASP A 32 -15.30 7.75 -12.50
N ASP A 33 -15.11 8.70 -11.57
CA ASP A 33 -16.12 9.71 -11.21
C ASP A 33 -15.46 11.09 -11.08
N PRO A 34 -15.38 11.85 -12.19
CA PRO A 34 -14.74 13.18 -12.19
C PRO A 34 -15.41 14.19 -11.27
N ALA A 35 -16.71 14.03 -10.99
CA ALA A 35 -17.46 14.94 -10.14
C ALA A 35 -17.15 14.74 -8.65
N ALA A 36 -16.87 13.50 -8.25
CA ALA A 36 -16.56 13.16 -6.85
C ALA A 36 -15.11 13.43 -6.46
N VAL A 37 -14.19 13.68 -7.43
CA VAL A 37 -12.73 13.80 -7.18
C VAL A 37 -12.25 12.67 -6.26
N GLU A 38 -12.49 11.43 -6.68
CA GLU A 38 -12.48 10.24 -5.82
C GLU A 38 -11.19 10.08 -4.99
N HIS A 39 -10.02 10.42 -5.55
CA HIS A 39 -8.75 10.34 -4.83
C HIS A 39 -8.68 11.30 -3.62
N VAL A 40 -9.34 12.47 -3.70
CA VAL A 40 -9.46 13.42 -2.57
C VAL A 40 -10.42 12.84 -1.53
N ALA A 41 -11.59 12.39 -1.97
CA ALA A 41 -12.59 11.82 -1.07
C ALA A 41 -12.07 10.57 -0.32
N VAL A 42 -11.26 9.72 -0.99
CA VAL A 42 -10.61 8.58 -0.36
C VAL A 42 -9.53 9.02 0.62
N ALA A 43 -8.73 10.01 0.25
CA ALA A 43 -7.67 10.54 1.10
C ALA A 43 -8.21 11.21 2.38
N GLU A 44 -9.30 11.97 2.27
CA GLU A 44 -9.97 12.61 3.40
C GLU A 44 -10.69 11.59 4.31
N TRP A 45 -11.21 10.51 3.71
CA TRP A 45 -11.89 9.45 4.46
C TRP A 45 -10.90 8.56 5.22
N ALA A 46 -9.67 8.40 4.74
CA ALA A 46 -8.70 7.48 5.31
C ALA A 46 -8.09 8.02 6.61
N GLU A 47 -8.04 7.19 7.63
CA GLU A 47 -7.29 7.43 8.87
C GLU A 47 -5.94 6.69 8.86
N LEU A 48 -5.75 5.77 7.93
CA LEU A 48 -4.53 5.04 7.68
C LEU A 48 -4.51 4.56 6.22
N VAL A 49 -3.37 4.70 5.56
CA VAL A 49 -3.13 4.11 4.23
C VAL A 49 -2.08 3.02 4.34
N VAL A 50 -2.42 1.80 3.93
CA VAL A 50 -1.49 0.67 3.87
C VAL A 50 -1.30 0.23 2.43
N VAL A 51 -0.08 0.23 1.94
CA VAL A 51 0.27 -0.20 0.60
C VAL A 51 1.02 -1.52 0.65
N ALA A 52 0.37 -2.59 0.23
CA ALA A 52 0.91 -3.95 0.28
C ALA A 52 0.50 -4.76 -0.97
N PRO A 53 1.45 -5.11 -1.84
CA PRO A 53 2.87 -4.78 -1.80
C PRO A 53 3.19 -3.38 -2.32
N ALA A 54 4.30 -2.79 -1.85
CA ALA A 54 4.92 -1.62 -2.44
C ALA A 54 6.14 -2.05 -3.30
N SER A 55 6.03 -1.89 -4.61
CA SER A 55 7.13 -2.19 -5.54
C SER A 55 8.21 -1.10 -5.51
N ALA A 56 9.39 -1.40 -6.05
CA ALA A 56 10.46 -0.40 -6.21
C ALA A 56 10.01 0.80 -7.07
N ASP A 57 9.25 0.54 -8.12
CA ASP A 57 8.65 1.60 -8.96
C ASP A 57 7.72 2.49 -8.15
N LEU A 58 6.81 1.89 -7.37
CA LEU A 58 5.90 2.67 -6.53
C LEU A 58 6.65 3.53 -5.51
N LEU A 59 7.68 2.98 -4.85
CA LEU A 59 8.51 3.75 -3.91
C LEU A 59 9.15 4.97 -4.61
N ALA A 60 9.67 4.79 -5.82
CA ALA A 60 10.25 5.85 -6.62
C ALA A 60 9.21 6.92 -7.02
N ARG A 61 8.02 6.50 -7.44
CA ARG A 61 6.92 7.39 -7.83
C ARG A 61 6.40 8.22 -6.65
N VAL A 62 6.19 7.59 -5.50
CA VAL A 62 5.77 8.29 -4.27
C VAL A 62 6.86 9.26 -3.81
N ARG A 63 8.14 8.85 -3.84
CA ARG A 63 9.27 9.73 -3.53
C ARG A 63 9.33 10.95 -4.46
N ALA A 64 9.03 10.77 -5.74
CA ALA A 64 9.00 11.84 -6.72
C ALA A 64 7.75 12.74 -6.64
N GLY A 65 6.77 12.40 -5.80
CA GLY A 65 5.51 13.14 -5.67
C GLY A 65 4.62 13.01 -6.92
N ARG A 66 4.67 11.88 -7.61
CA ARG A 66 3.80 11.63 -8.77
C ARG A 66 2.36 11.36 -8.31
N ALA A 67 1.41 11.73 -9.18
CA ALA A 67 -0.03 11.52 -9.01
C ALA A 67 -0.64 11.07 -10.34
N ASP A 68 -0.07 10.04 -10.96
CA ASP A 68 -0.42 9.57 -12.29
C ASP A 68 -1.35 8.35 -12.29
N ASP A 69 -1.72 7.87 -11.10
CA ASP A 69 -2.80 6.90 -10.90
C ASP A 69 -3.58 7.20 -9.59
N MET A 70 -4.67 6.46 -9.38
CA MET A 70 -5.55 6.62 -8.22
C MET A 70 -4.78 6.46 -6.89
N LEU A 71 -3.86 5.48 -6.79
CA LEU A 71 -3.10 5.22 -5.58
C LEU A 71 -2.14 6.38 -5.24
N THR A 72 -1.33 6.79 -6.20
CA THR A 72 -0.33 7.86 -5.99
C THR A 72 -0.99 9.22 -5.77
N ALA A 73 -2.10 9.50 -6.45
CA ALA A 73 -2.90 10.70 -6.20
C ALA A 73 -3.49 10.70 -4.78
N THR A 74 -4.04 9.56 -4.33
CA THR A 74 -4.54 9.40 -2.96
C THR A 74 -3.42 9.63 -1.92
N ILE A 75 -2.25 8.98 -2.10
CA ILE A 75 -1.12 9.14 -1.17
C ILE A 75 -0.65 10.59 -1.11
N LEU A 76 -0.56 11.28 -2.26
CA LEU A 76 -0.10 12.67 -2.32
C LEU A 76 -1.06 13.65 -1.63
N THR A 77 -2.37 13.35 -1.66
CA THR A 77 -3.43 14.18 -1.05
C THR A 77 -3.65 13.82 0.43
N CYS A 78 -3.32 12.59 0.85
CA CYS A 78 -3.65 12.05 2.15
C CYS A 78 -2.85 12.73 3.28
N GLN A 79 -3.55 13.06 4.37
CA GLN A 79 -2.94 13.56 5.60
C GLN A 79 -2.80 12.46 6.67
N ALA A 80 -3.46 11.31 6.48
CA ALA A 80 -3.34 10.17 7.36
C ALA A 80 -1.96 9.50 7.24
N PRO A 81 -1.51 8.76 8.27
CA PRO A 81 -0.29 7.98 8.19
C PRO A 81 -0.30 7.03 6.99
N VAL A 82 0.87 6.89 6.35
CA VAL A 82 1.06 6.00 5.21
C VAL A 82 2.10 4.95 5.55
N VAL A 83 1.72 3.69 5.42
CA VAL A 83 2.57 2.52 5.66
C VAL A 83 2.81 1.80 4.33
N LEU A 84 4.06 1.62 3.97
CA LEU A 84 4.49 0.95 2.75
C LEU A 84 5.15 -0.38 3.12
N ALA A 85 4.64 -1.49 2.60
CA ALA A 85 5.19 -2.84 2.77
C ALA A 85 5.92 -3.27 1.48
N PRO A 86 7.25 -3.08 1.38
CA PRO A 86 8.00 -3.40 0.19
C PRO A 86 7.99 -4.89 -0.15
N ALA A 87 7.90 -5.18 -1.45
CA ALA A 87 8.09 -6.53 -1.99
C ALA A 87 8.78 -6.46 -3.34
N MET A 88 10.00 -6.99 -3.41
CA MET A 88 10.82 -6.99 -4.62
C MET A 88 11.96 -8.00 -4.52
N HIS A 89 12.64 -8.26 -5.65
CA HIS A 89 13.85 -9.07 -5.64
C HIS A 89 14.96 -8.40 -4.79
N THR A 90 15.79 -9.22 -4.14
CA THR A 90 16.87 -8.74 -3.25
C THR A 90 17.76 -7.68 -3.92
N GLN A 91 18.14 -7.89 -5.18
CA GLN A 91 18.98 -6.94 -5.90
C GLN A 91 18.31 -5.58 -6.11
N MET A 92 16.99 -5.56 -6.23
CA MET A 92 16.21 -4.30 -6.30
C MET A 92 16.17 -3.62 -4.93
N TRP A 93 15.99 -4.40 -3.86
CA TRP A 93 15.94 -3.87 -2.50
C TRP A 93 17.26 -3.23 -2.05
N VAL A 94 18.39 -3.90 -2.34
CA VAL A 94 19.73 -3.39 -1.97
C VAL A 94 20.27 -2.33 -2.94
N ASN A 95 19.58 -2.11 -4.07
CA ASN A 95 20.01 -1.11 -5.04
C ASN A 95 20.09 0.29 -4.41
N PRO A 96 21.16 1.06 -4.65
CA PRO A 96 21.32 2.41 -4.09
C PRO A 96 20.12 3.33 -4.34
N ALA A 97 19.50 3.28 -5.53
CA ALA A 97 18.33 4.09 -5.86
C ALA A 97 17.12 3.74 -4.98
N THR A 98 16.88 2.45 -4.75
CA THR A 98 15.79 2.01 -3.85
C THR A 98 16.06 2.41 -2.41
N ARG A 99 17.30 2.24 -1.94
CA ARG A 99 17.70 2.63 -0.58
C ARG A 99 17.57 4.13 -0.35
N GLU A 100 17.96 4.95 -1.32
CA GLU A 100 17.76 6.40 -1.29
C GLU A 100 16.26 6.75 -1.25
N ASN A 101 15.44 6.15 -2.11
CA ASN A 101 14.00 6.39 -2.11
C ASN A 101 13.38 6.08 -0.74
N VAL A 102 13.73 4.94 -0.14
CA VAL A 102 13.26 4.56 1.21
C VAL A 102 13.71 5.57 2.25
N ALA A 103 14.96 5.99 2.23
CA ALA A 103 15.47 6.98 3.19
C ALA A 103 14.71 8.31 3.11
N VAL A 104 14.46 8.81 1.89
CA VAL A 104 13.70 10.06 1.67
C VAL A 104 12.24 9.90 2.11
N LEU A 105 11.60 8.77 1.82
CA LEU A 105 10.22 8.52 2.24
C LEU A 105 10.09 8.52 3.77
N ARG A 106 11.02 7.87 4.47
CA ARG A 106 11.09 7.88 5.94
C ARG A 106 11.32 9.29 6.50
N GLN A 107 12.20 10.08 5.90
CA GLN A 107 12.41 11.48 6.28
C GLN A 107 11.15 12.34 6.11
N ARG A 108 10.30 12.01 5.15
CA ARG A 108 9.01 12.69 4.93
C ARG A 108 7.89 12.18 5.83
N GLY A 109 8.18 11.27 6.77
CA GLY A 109 7.21 10.76 7.74
C GLY A 109 6.43 9.53 7.29
N LEU A 110 6.73 8.94 6.11
CA LEU A 110 6.09 7.69 5.71
C LEU A 110 6.77 6.51 6.43
N THR A 111 5.99 5.57 6.88
CA THR A 111 6.50 4.32 7.43
C THR A 111 6.80 3.34 6.31
N VAL A 112 8.04 2.91 6.19
CA VAL A 112 8.45 1.87 5.26
C VAL A 112 8.89 0.65 6.07
N ILE A 113 8.09 -0.41 6.01
CA ILE A 113 8.36 -1.69 6.69
C ILE A 113 9.60 -2.34 6.08
N GLU A 114 10.47 -2.93 6.88
CA GLU A 114 11.57 -3.73 6.34
C GLU A 114 11.02 -5.04 5.76
N PRO A 115 11.41 -5.41 4.52
CA PRO A 115 11.00 -6.69 3.96
C PRO A 115 11.68 -7.85 4.67
N ASP A 116 10.99 -8.99 4.73
CA ASP A 116 11.51 -10.21 5.30
C ASP A 116 12.55 -10.88 4.40
N SER A 117 13.35 -11.76 5.02
CA SER A 117 14.20 -12.71 4.31
C SER A 117 13.46 -14.02 4.07
N GLY A 118 13.58 -14.56 2.87
CA GLY A 118 12.97 -15.84 2.55
C GLY A 118 13.05 -16.17 1.07
N ARG A 119 12.31 -17.20 0.68
CA ARG A 119 12.18 -17.57 -0.74
C ARG A 119 11.45 -16.45 -1.49
N LEU A 120 12.01 -16.03 -2.58
CA LEU A 120 11.44 -15.07 -3.52
C LEU A 120 10.61 -15.78 -4.61
N THR A 121 10.25 -15.07 -5.65
CA THR A 121 9.41 -15.62 -6.73
C THR A 121 10.10 -16.74 -7.51
N GLY A 122 11.43 -16.72 -7.57
CA GLY A 122 12.25 -17.74 -8.24
C GLY A 122 12.71 -18.87 -7.30
N LYS A 123 13.87 -19.43 -7.63
CA LYS A 123 14.56 -20.43 -6.78
C LYS A 123 15.45 -19.79 -5.72
N ASP A 124 15.65 -18.49 -5.81
CA ASP A 124 16.51 -17.69 -4.97
C ASP A 124 15.80 -17.31 -3.65
N SER A 125 16.62 -17.04 -2.66
CA SER A 125 16.19 -16.59 -1.34
C SER A 125 17.02 -15.38 -0.93
N GLY A 126 16.41 -14.46 -0.20
CA GLY A 126 17.09 -13.26 0.28
C GLY A 126 16.10 -12.26 0.88
N VAL A 127 16.59 -11.08 1.23
CA VAL A 127 15.76 -9.95 1.70
C VAL A 127 14.98 -9.37 0.52
N GLY A 128 13.71 -9.13 0.71
CA GLY A 128 12.83 -8.56 -0.31
C GLY A 128 11.43 -9.15 -0.33
N ARG A 129 11.20 -10.20 0.47
CA ARG A 129 9.87 -10.79 0.65
C ARG A 129 8.99 -9.85 1.46
N MET A 130 7.74 -9.67 1.04
CA MET A 130 6.74 -8.97 1.84
C MET A 130 6.53 -9.69 3.18
N PRO A 131 6.51 -8.99 4.33
CA PRO A 131 6.16 -9.58 5.61
C PRO A 131 4.77 -10.24 5.58
N GLU A 132 4.51 -11.12 6.53
CA GLU A 132 3.19 -11.75 6.64
C GLU A 132 2.11 -10.71 6.97
N PRO A 133 0.85 -10.91 6.53
CA PRO A 133 -0.22 -9.94 6.69
C PRO A 133 -0.42 -9.46 8.13
N GLU A 134 -0.32 -10.37 9.09
CA GLU A 134 -0.48 -10.08 10.51
C GLU A 134 0.61 -9.12 11.04
N GLN A 135 1.84 -9.26 10.55
CA GLN A 135 2.95 -8.39 10.89
C GLN A 135 2.75 -6.97 10.30
N ILE A 136 2.25 -6.91 9.05
CA ILE A 136 1.95 -5.63 8.41
C ILE A 136 0.84 -4.90 9.16
N VAL A 137 -0.23 -5.61 9.53
CA VAL A 137 -1.34 -5.04 10.31
C VAL A 137 -0.86 -4.57 11.67
N SER A 138 -0.07 -5.38 12.39
CA SER A 138 0.47 -4.99 13.70
C SER A 138 1.28 -3.69 13.61
N GLN A 139 2.22 -3.60 12.67
CA GLN A 139 3.03 -2.39 12.48
C GLN A 139 2.19 -1.18 12.02
N ALA A 140 1.17 -1.40 11.21
CA ALA A 140 0.26 -0.34 10.79
C ALA A 140 -0.57 0.21 11.98
N LEU A 141 -1.00 -0.67 12.88
CA LEU A 141 -1.68 -0.28 14.12
C LEU A 141 -0.76 0.46 15.09
N ASP A 142 0.50 0.04 15.20
CA ASP A 142 1.50 0.75 16.00
C ASP A 142 1.70 2.19 15.51
N VAL A 143 1.64 2.40 14.20
CA VAL A 143 1.70 3.75 13.60
C VAL A 143 0.48 4.57 13.96
N LEU A 144 -0.72 3.99 13.95
CA LEU A 144 -1.95 4.67 14.37
C LEU A 144 -1.97 5.03 15.87
N ALA A 145 -1.35 4.20 16.71
CA ALA A 145 -1.30 4.43 18.15
C ALA A 145 -0.29 5.51 18.54
N GLN A 146 0.65 5.86 17.65
CA GLN A 146 1.60 6.92 17.90
C GLN A 146 0.94 8.29 17.70
N PRO A 147 1.15 9.26 18.61
CA PRO A 147 0.70 10.61 18.36
C PRO A 147 1.33 11.11 17.06
N ALA A 148 0.49 11.65 16.17
CA ALA A 148 0.89 12.07 14.84
C ALA A 148 2.10 13.01 14.90
N VAL A 149 3.25 12.54 14.46
CA VAL A 149 4.44 13.36 14.29
C VAL A 149 4.22 14.17 13.01
N GLY A 150 3.58 15.31 13.17
CA GLY A 150 3.69 16.45 12.28
C GLY A 150 3.07 16.41 10.89
N PHE A 151 1.77 16.19 10.77
CA PHE A 151 0.92 17.04 9.93
C PHE A 151 -0.15 17.59 10.87
N ALA A 152 -0.13 18.88 11.11
CA ALA A 152 -0.97 19.53 12.11
C ALA A 152 -2.46 19.27 11.85
N GLY A 153 -3.15 18.58 12.79
CA GLY A 153 -4.61 18.56 12.79
C GLY A 153 -5.33 17.30 13.24
N ALA A 154 -4.71 16.33 13.94
CA ALA A 154 -5.45 15.18 14.45
C ALA A 154 -5.66 15.28 15.97
N GLN A 155 -6.93 15.29 16.39
CA GLN A 155 -7.34 15.23 17.80
C GLN A 155 -7.16 13.82 18.39
N GLU A 156 -6.82 13.78 19.67
CA GLU A 156 -6.61 12.57 20.46
C GLU A 156 -7.88 11.72 20.59
N ALA A 157 -7.75 10.42 20.42
CA ALA A 157 -8.76 9.46 20.85
C ALA A 157 -8.13 8.38 21.73
N SER A 158 -8.46 8.39 23.00
CA SER A 158 -8.17 7.36 24.01
C SER A 158 -9.29 6.33 24.03
N GLY A 159 -8.98 5.04 24.10
CA GLY A 159 -10.00 4.00 24.37
C GLY A 159 -9.45 2.58 24.26
N GLU A 160 -9.55 1.87 25.38
CA GLU A 160 -9.20 0.44 25.56
C GLU A 160 -10.18 -0.50 24.84
N GLY A 161 -9.67 -1.63 24.33
CA GLY A 161 -10.46 -2.80 23.93
C GLY A 161 -10.03 -3.46 22.63
N ASP A 162 -10.06 -4.74 22.61
CA ASP A 162 -9.53 -5.76 21.70
C ASP A 162 -10.00 -5.73 20.20
N LYS A 163 -10.35 -4.56 19.69
CA LYS A 163 -10.66 -4.32 18.25
C LYS A 163 -10.05 -3.01 17.81
N HIS A 164 -8.74 -3.01 17.67
CA HIS A 164 -7.93 -1.81 17.39
C HIS A 164 -8.34 -1.02 16.14
N LEU A 165 -9.03 -1.64 15.18
CA LEU A 165 -9.51 -0.98 13.96
C LEU A 165 -11.01 -0.68 13.95
N GLN A 166 -11.74 -1.00 15.01
CA GLN A 166 -13.20 -0.73 15.03
C GLN A 166 -13.47 0.79 14.98
N GLY A 167 -14.24 1.21 13.98
CA GLY A 167 -14.55 2.62 13.73
C GLY A 167 -13.46 3.38 12.99
N ARG A 168 -12.33 2.72 12.57
CA ARG A 168 -11.26 3.32 11.78
C ARG A 168 -11.44 3.06 10.29
N HIS A 169 -11.02 4.01 9.48
CA HIS A 169 -11.02 3.90 8.03
C HIS A 169 -9.63 3.51 7.53
N VAL A 170 -9.48 2.25 7.13
CA VAL A 170 -8.20 1.71 6.63
C VAL A 170 -8.27 1.55 5.12
N VAL A 171 -7.26 2.07 4.42
CA VAL A 171 -7.11 1.91 2.97
C VAL A 171 -5.98 0.91 2.71
N ILE A 172 -6.27 -0.15 1.96
CA ILE A 172 -5.31 -1.19 1.59
C ILE A 172 -5.21 -1.27 0.07
N SER A 173 -3.99 -1.15 -0.45
CA SER A 173 -3.70 -1.44 -1.85
C SER A 173 -3.21 -2.88 -1.99
N ALA A 174 -3.73 -3.60 -2.96
CA ALA A 174 -3.41 -5.01 -3.16
C ALA A 174 -3.09 -5.32 -4.62
N GLY A 175 -2.14 -6.23 -4.85
CA GLY A 175 -1.84 -6.80 -6.17
C GLY A 175 -0.36 -6.85 -6.51
N GLY A 176 -0.05 -7.46 -7.65
CA GLY A 176 1.31 -7.52 -8.19
C GLY A 176 1.58 -6.39 -9.18
N THR A 177 2.85 -6.12 -9.43
CA THR A 177 3.28 -5.20 -10.48
C THR A 177 3.59 -5.96 -11.77
N ARG A 178 3.29 -5.33 -12.91
CA ARG A 178 3.65 -5.81 -14.24
C ARG A 178 4.20 -4.65 -15.04
N GLU A 179 5.46 -4.75 -15.44
CA GLU A 179 6.14 -3.73 -16.23
C GLU A 179 6.23 -4.19 -17.68
N PRO A 180 5.61 -3.51 -18.65
CA PRO A 180 5.74 -3.87 -20.05
C PRO A 180 7.18 -3.61 -20.52
N ILE A 181 7.80 -4.62 -21.17
CA ILE A 181 9.08 -4.48 -21.86
C ILE A 181 8.81 -4.03 -23.29
N ASP A 182 7.79 -4.62 -23.93
CA ASP A 182 7.30 -4.29 -25.25
C ASP A 182 5.81 -4.68 -25.34
N PRO A 183 5.12 -4.50 -26.49
CA PRO A 183 3.69 -4.82 -26.62
C PRO A 183 3.31 -6.27 -26.30
N VAL A 184 4.29 -7.18 -26.27
CA VAL A 184 4.07 -8.63 -26.08
C VAL A 184 4.68 -9.13 -24.76
N ARG A 185 5.78 -8.56 -24.29
CA ARG A 185 6.55 -9.04 -23.13
C ARG A 185 6.47 -8.08 -21.96
N TYR A 186 6.50 -8.63 -20.76
CA TYR A 186 6.50 -7.87 -19.51
C TYR A 186 7.30 -8.58 -18.43
N LEU A 187 7.84 -7.80 -17.52
CA LEU A 187 8.35 -8.26 -16.23
C LEU A 187 7.24 -8.13 -15.18
N GLY A 188 7.00 -9.18 -14.42
CA GLY A 188 6.01 -9.15 -13.37
C GLY A 188 6.25 -10.24 -12.34
N ASN A 189 5.77 -10.05 -11.11
CA ASN A 189 5.72 -11.11 -10.14
C ASN A 189 4.39 -11.88 -10.27
N ARG A 190 4.41 -13.17 -9.96
CA ARG A 190 3.19 -14.00 -9.87
C ARG A 190 2.50 -13.79 -8.52
N SER A 191 2.15 -12.56 -8.20
CA SER A 191 1.34 -12.31 -7.00
C SER A 191 -0.09 -12.77 -7.27
N SER A 192 -0.57 -13.68 -6.43
CA SER A 192 -1.96 -14.16 -6.49
C SER A 192 -2.96 -13.17 -5.88
N GLY A 193 -2.52 -12.03 -5.36
CA GLY A 193 -3.34 -11.09 -4.61
C GLY A 193 -3.78 -11.58 -3.22
N ARG A 194 -3.46 -12.84 -2.87
CA ARG A 194 -3.87 -13.46 -1.61
C ARG A 194 -3.47 -12.65 -0.38
N GLN A 195 -2.27 -12.07 -0.41
CA GLN A 195 -1.76 -11.27 0.72
C GLN A 195 -2.57 -9.97 0.92
N GLY A 196 -2.89 -9.24 -0.14
CA GLY A 196 -3.72 -8.05 -0.02
C GLY A 196 -5.15 -8.37 0.42
N CYS A 197 -5.72 -9.50 -0.06
CA CYS A 197 -7.01 -9.98 0.42
C CYS A 197 -6.93 -10.40 1.90
N ALA A 198 -5.87 -11.11 2.32
CA ALA A 198 -5.67 -11.51 3.71
C ALA A 198 -5.51 -10.29 4.63
N LEU A 199 -4.79 -9.25 4.17
CA LEU A 199 -4.65 -8.00 4.89
C LEU A 199 -6.00 -7.29 5.07
N ALA A 200 -6.79 -7.21 4.00
CA ALA A 200 -8.13 -6.62 4.08
C ALA A 200 -9.04 -7.41 5.03
N ALA A 201 -8.96 -8.75 5.00
CA ALA A 201 -9.71 -9.60 5.91
C ALA A 201 -9.23 -9.49 7.37
N ALA A 202 -7.93 -9.35 7.60
CA ALA A 202 -7.36 -9.17 8.94
C ALA A 202 -7.64 -7.78 9.53
N ALA A 203 -7.88 -6.77 8.67
CA ALA A 203 -8.18 -5.40 9.06
C ALA A 203 -9.68 -5.09 9.16
N ALA A 204 -10.55 -6.01 8.70
CA ALA A 204 -12.01 -5.85 8.73
C ALA A 204 -12.62 -6.45 10.00
#